data_5a0bf9c15fe4b665012cd95ba43feace
#
_entry.id   5a0bf9c15fe4b665012cd95ba43feace
#
_cell.length_a   1.000
_cell.length_b   1.000
_cell.length_c   1.000
_cell.angle_alpha   90.00
_cell.angle_beta   90.00
_cell.angle_gamma   90.00
#
_symmetry.space_group_name_H-M   'P 1'
#
loop_
_entity.id
_entity.type
_entity.pdbx_description
1 polymer ?
#
loop_
_entity_poly.entity_id
_entity_poly.type
_entity_poly.pdbx_seq_one_letter_code
_entity_poly.pdbx_strand_id
1 'polypeptide(L)'
;MRDYSKYEKTPVLFSGAEKKFEIIIDGFRYIVKFQKNSEVGLTFNHVSEYLGSHIFQLLGIPVQETFLGTYEGKNVVVMKNFLEPEDALVAFNGVGESSLERDKELYQYTYEDITAMLRENMKSTNVEETIDRFWDMFIVDALIGNFDRHGGNWGFIKRNNQYRIAPVYDNGSSLYPKLNTDEKLEAVLSSEEEIDQRIYK
;
A
#
# COMPACT_ATOMS: atom_id res chain seq x y z
N MET A 1 -17.17 -15.09 5.75
CA MET A 1 -16.67 -13.85 5.14
C MET A 1 -17.82 -12.85 5.04
N ARG A 2 -17.62 -11.58 5.34
CA ARG A 2 -18.69 -10.56 5.32
C ARG A 2 -19.02 -10.19 3.87
N ASP A 3 -20.32 -10.10 3.53
CA ASP A 3 -20.79 -9.58 2.24
C ASP A 3 -21.08 -8.08 2.36
N TYR A 4 -20.45 -7.31 1.47
CA TYR A 4 -20.57 -5.86 1.41
C TYR A 4 -21.48 -5.37 0.26
N SER A 5 -22.13 -6.28 -0.48
CA SER A 5 -22.97 -5.95 -1.65
C SER A 5 -24.18 -5.06 -1.31
N LYS A 6 -24.61 -5.06 -0.04
CA LYS A 6 -25.69 -4.22 0.43
C LYS A 6 -25.38 -2.71 0.49
N TYR A 7 -24.07 -2.36 0.45
CA TYR A 7 -23.64 -0.96 0.51
C TYR A 7 -23.49 -0.40 -0.90
N GLU A 8 -24.11 0.74 -1.16
CA GLU A 8 -24.07 1.41 -2.45
C GLU A 8 -22.71 2.07 -2.68
N LYS A 9 -22.30 2.09 -3.97
CA LYS A 9 -21.09 2.79 -4.40
C LYS A 9 -21.31 4.29 -4.35
N THR A 10 -20.33 5.00 -3.81
CA THR A 10 -20.33 6.47 -3.92
C THR A 10 -19.85 6.91 -5.31
N PRO A 11 -20.11 8.16 -5.72
CA PRO A 11 -19.65 8.69 -7.00
C PRO A 11 -18.14 9.02 -7.04
N VAL A 12 -17.39 8.71 -5.97
CA VAL A 12 -15.94 8.99 -5.90
C VAL A 12 -15.19 8.13 -6.89
N LEU A 13 -14.37 8.78 -7.71
CA LEU A 13 -13.47 8.13 -8.67
C LEU A 13 -12.06 8.03 -8.09
N PHE A 14 -11.48 6.86 -8.21
CA PHE A 14 -10.09 6.62 -7.82
C PHE A 14 -9.21 6.45 -9.06
N SER A 15 -8.04 7.05 -9.03
CA SER A 15 -6.99 6.81 -10.03
C SER A 15 -6.30 5.45 -9.82
N GLY A 16 -5.59 4.97 -10.85
CA GLY A 16 -4.81 3.73 -10.82
C GLY A 16 -5.45 2.58 -11.59
N ALA A 17 -4.63 1.55 -11.88
CA ALA A 17 -5.00 0.43 -12.77
C ALA A 17 -5.98 -0.58 -12.13
N GLU A 18 -6.11 -0.60 -10.82
CA GLU A 18 -6.94 -1.58 -10.12
C GLU A 18 -8.38 -1.09 -9.96
N LYS A 19 -9.33 -1.99 -10.21
CA LYS A 19 -10.75 -1.71 -10.01
C LYS A 19 -11.05 -1.52 -8.53
N LYS A 20 -11.40 -0.29 -8.15
CA LYS A 20 -11.75 0.09 -6.79
C LYS A 20 -12.85 1.13 -6.78
N PHE A 21 -13.63 1.18 -5.71
CA PHE A 21 -14.69 2.16 -5.47
C PHE A 21 -14.87 2.39 -3.97
N GLU A 22 -15.59 3.43 -3.61
CA GLU A 22 -15.89 3.74 -2.22
C GLU A 22 -17.32 3.33 -1.86
N ILE A 23 -17.49 2.89 -0.61
CA ILE A 23 -18.79 2.66 0.05
C ILE A 23 -18.80 3.36 1.40
N ILE A 24 -20.00 3.58 1.94
CA ILE A 24 -20.19 4.13 3.29
C ILE A 24 -20.78 3.05 4.19
N ILE A 25 -20.13 2.83 5.33
CA ILE A 25 -20.60 1.91 6.38
C ILE A 25 -20.68 2.70 7.70
N ASP A 26 -21.85 2.81 8.26
CA ASP A 26 -22.09 3.49 9.55
C ASP A 26 -21.50 4.91 9.60
N GLY A 27 -21.57 5.64 8.47
CA GLY A 27 -21.05 7.00 8.34
C GLY A 27 -19.56 7.10 8.01
N PHE A 28 -18.81 6.00 7.99
CA PHE A 28 -17.40 5.97 7.64
C PHE A 28 -17.20 5.53 6.19
N ARG A 29 -16.19 6.11 5.54
CA ARG A 29 -15.84 5.80 4.15
C ARG A 29 -14.89 4.61 4.08
N TYR A 30 -15.16 3.70 3.15
CA TYR A 30 -14.32 2.52 2.90
C TYR A 30 -14.06 2.36 1.41
N ILE A 31 -12.85 1.99 1.05
CA ILE A 31 -12.42 1.67 -0.31
C ILE A 31 -12.51 0.16 -0.48
N VAL A 32 -13.21 -0.28 -1.52
CA VAL A 32 -13.35 -1.69 -1.90
C VAL A 32 -12.42 -1.97 -3.08
N LYS A 33 -11.49 -2.90 -2.92
CA LYS A 33 -10.52 -3.33 -3.94
C LYS A 33 -10.74 -4.80 -4.24
N PHE A 34 -10.93 -5.13 -5.52
CA PHE A 34 -11.19 -6.50 -5.95
C PHE A 34 -9.94 -7.37 -6.01
N GLN A 35 -10.16 -8.68 -5.86
CA GLN A 35 -9.16 -9.66 -6.25
C GLN A 35 -8.74 -9.42 -7.69
N LYS A 36 -7.42 -9.30 -7.92
CA LYS A 36 -6.84 -9.00 -9.23
C LYS A 36 -6.79 -10.27 -10.08
N ASN A 37 -7.19 -10.14 -11.34
CA ASN A 37 -6.92 -11.11 -12.36
C ASN A 37 -5.74 -10.60 -13.21
N SER A 38 -4.66 -11.36 -13.25
CA SER A 38 -3.44 -11.07 -13.99
C SER A 38 -3.18 -12.13 -15.06
N GLU A 39 -2.08 -12.02 -15.78
CA GLU A 39 -1.62 -13.02 -16.74
C GLU A 39 -1.45 -14.43 -16.13
N VAL A 40 -1.19 -14.50 -14.82
CA VAL A 40 -1.06 -15.76 -14.07
C VAL A 40 -2.39 -16.23 -13.44
N GLY A 41 -3.52 -15.62 -13.79
CA GLY A 41 -4.84 -15.86 -13.22
C GLY A 41 -5.16 -15.01 -12.01
N LEU A 42 -6.16 -15.43 -11.21
CA LEU A 42 -6.55 -14.72 -9.98
C LEU A 42 -5.42 -14.76 -8.95
N THR A 43 -4.99 -13.61 -8.48
CA THR A 43 -3.91 -13.47 -7.48
C THR A 43 -4.48 -13.30 -6.08
N PHE A 44 -3.65 -13.48 -5.06
CA PHE A 44 -4.03 -13.26 -3.66
C PHE A 44 -3.80 -11.83 -3.16
N ASN A 45 -3.73 -10.83 -4.05
CA ASN A 45 -3.46 -9.44 -3.70
C ASN A 45 -4.38 -8.89 -2.59
N HIS A 46 -5.67 -9.25 -2.57
CA HIS A 46 -6.62 -8.85 -1.53
C HIS A 46 -6.30 -9.49 -0.17
N VAL A 47 -5.79 -10.72 -0.16
CA VAL A 47 -5.31 -11.40 1.07
C VAL A 47 -3.99 -10.80 1.51
N SER A 48 -3.07 -10.52 0.57
CA SER A 48 -1.79 -9.86 0.85
C SER A 48 -1.99 -8.47 1.45
N GLU A 49 -2.93 -7.68 0.92
CA GLU A 49 -3.32 -6.38 1.47
C GLU A 49 -3.78 -6.50 2.93
N TYR A 50 -4.65 -7.49 3.18
CA TYR A 50 -5.16 -7.77 4.53
C TYR A 50 -4.04 -8.21 5.48
N LEU A 51 -3.28 -9.25 5.13
CA LEU A 51 -2.24 -9.81 6.00
C LEU A 51 -1.09 -8.82 6.22
N GLY A 52 -0.62 -8.14 5.17
CA GLY A 52 0.42 -7.12 5.27
C GLY A 52 0.01 -6.01 6.23
N SER A 53 -1.20 -5.47 6.08
CA SER A 53 -1.71 -4.43 6.98
C SER A 53 -1.81 -4.92 8.43
N HIS A 54 -2.23 -6.16 8.67
CA HIS A 54 -2.32 -6.72 10.02
C HIS A 54 -0.94 -6.97 10.65
N ILE A 55 0.08 -7.30 9.87
CA ILE A 55 1.46 -7.41 10.37
C ILE A 55 1.96 -6.05 10.86
N PHE A 56 1.77 -4.96 10.08
CA PHE A 56 2.09 -3.61 10.53
C PHE A 56 1.33 -3.24 11.81
N GLN A 57 0.05 -3.56 11.88
CA GLN A 57 -0.79 -3.31 13.06
C GLN A 57 -0.28 -4.03 14.31
N LEU A 58 0.11 -5.31 14.19
CA LEU A 58 0.67 -6.10 15.29
C LEU A 58 1.98 -5.52 15.83
N LEU A 59 2.75 -4.84 14.98
CA LEU A 59 3.99 -4.15 15.35
C LEU A 59 3.74 -2.75 15.91
N GLY A 60 2.48 -2.30 16.01
CA GLY A 60 2.12 -0.97 16.50
C GLY A 60 2.41 0.16 15.50
N ILE A 61 2.67 -0.17 14.23
CA ILE A 61 2.93 0.80 13.18
C ILE A 61 1.59 1.25 12.59
N PRO A 62 1.29 2.56 12.54
CA PRO A 62 0.05 3.07 11.95
C PRO A 62 -0.11 2.63 10.51
N VAL A 63 -1.20 1.94 10.24
CA VAL A 63 -1.52 1.32 8.95
C VAL A 63 -3.01 1.46 8.64
N GLN A 64 -3.37 1.41 7.37
CA GLN A 64 -4.75 1.41 6.92
C GLN A 64 -5.48 0.15 7.44
N GLU A 65 -6.63 0.33 8.10
CA GLU A 65 -7.48 -0.77 8.56
C GLU A 65 -8.06 -1.51 7.35
N THR A 66 -7.97 -2.86 7.38
CA THR A 66 -8.40 -3.70 6.27
C THR A 66 -9.28 -4.85 6.75
N PHE A 67 -10.21 -5.28 5.90
CA PHE A 67 -11.16 -6.36 6.16
C PHE A 67 -11.32 -7.21 4.90
N LEU A 68 -11.36 -8.54 5.05
CA LEU A 68 -11.70 -9.44 3.95
C LEU A 68 -13.21 -9.60 3.82
N GLY A 69 -13.68 -9.74 2.57
CA GLY A 69 -15.08 -9.99 2.30
C GLY A 69 -15.40 -10.31 0.85
N THR A 70 -16.69 -10.21 0.55
CA THR A 70 -17.19 -10.34 -0.84
C THR A 70 -18.00 -9.11 -1.23
N TYR A 71 -18.03 -8.82 -2.52
CA TYR A 71 -18.92 -7.83 -3.13
C TYR A 71 -19.43 -8.40 -4.45
N GLU A 72 -20.75 -8.55 -4.57
CA GLU A 72 -21.40 -9.23 -5.71
C GLU A 72 -20.78 -10.61 -6.01
N GLY A 73 -20.54 -11.40 -4.95
CA GLY A 73 -19.97 -12.74 -5.03
C GLY A 73 -18.47 -12.80 -5.37
N LYS A 74 -17.79 -11.67 -5.51
CA LYS A 74 -16.35 -11.60 -5.81
C LYS A 74 -15.57 -11.28 -4.55
N ASN A 75 -14.38 -11.87 -4.41
CA ASN A 75 -13.48 -11.57 -3.29
C ASN A 75 -12.99 -10.13 -3.34
N VAL A 76 -12.98 -9.49 -2.18
CA VAL A 76 -12.52 -8.11 -2.01
C VAL A 76 -11.75 -7.96 -0.71
N VAL A 77 -10.88 -6.96 -0.68
CA VAL A 77 -10.44 -6.30 0.56
C VAL A 77 -11.17 -4.97 0.68
N VAL A 78 -11.67 -4.70 1.87
CA VAL A 78 -12.35 -3.45 2.23
C VAL A 78 -11.45 -2.70 3.18
N MET A 79 -11.06 -1.50 2.80
CA MET A 79 -10.06 -0.68 3.49
C MET A 79 -10.72 0.59 4.00
N LYS A 80 -10.57 0.89 5.29
CA LYS A 80 -11.09 2.14 5.83
C LYS A 80 -10.35 3.32 5.21
N ASN A 81 -11.09 4.28 4.68
CA ASN A 81 -10.48 5.51 4.20
C ASN A 81 -10.01 6.35 5.41
N PHE A 82 -8.71 6.57 5.51
CA PHE A 82 -8.09 7.33 6.60
C PHE A 82 -8.06 8.84 6.34
N LEU A 83 -8.52 9.28 5.16
CA LEU A 83 -8.59 10.70 4.82
C LEU A 83 -9.91 11.31 5.32
N GLU A 84 -9.83 12.42 6.01
CA GLU A 84 -10.98 13.26 6.31
C GLU A 84 -11.38 14.08 5.07
N PRO A 85 -12.56 14.72 5.04
CA PRO A 85 -13.05 15.47 3.87
C PRO A 85 -12.09 16.55 3.37
N GLU A 86 -11.33 17.16 4.27
CA GLU A 86 -10.38 18.26 3.96
C GLU A 86 -8.96 17.76 3.68
N ASP A 87 -8.74 16.44 3.79
CA ASP A 87 -7.43 15.85 3.57
C ASP A 87 -7.19 15.53 2.10
N ALA A 88 -5.95 15.68 1.67
CA ALA A 88 -5.46 15.16 0.41
C ALA A 88 -4.30 14.19 0.65
N LEU A 89 -4.35 13.02 0.02
CA LEU A 89 -3.21 12.12 -0.01
C LEU A 89 -2.21 12.63 -1.05
N VAL A 90 -0.98 12.88 -0.62
CA VAL A 90 0.14 13.26 -1.48
C VAL A 90 1.18 12.17 -1.45
N ALA A 91 1.32 11.45 -2.54
CA ALA A 91 2.35 10.43 -2.67
C ALA A 91 3.76 11.03 -2.53
N PHE A 92 4.70 10.26 -2.04
CA PHE A 92 6.09 10.71 -1.86
C PHE A 92 6.70 11.29 -3.15
N ASN A 93 6.46 10.64 -4.30
CA ASN A 93 6.89 11.16 -5.61
C ASN A 93 6.37 12.57 -5.89
N GLY A 94 5.13 12.87 -5.53
CA GLY A 94 4.52 14.18 -5.77
C GLY A 94 5.10 15.28 -4.89
N VAL A 95 5.74 14.95 -3.77
CA VAL A 95 6.45 15.91 -2.93
C VAL A 95 7.80 16.28 -3.56
N GLY A 96 8.47 15.32 -4.21
CA GLY A 96 9.76 15.53 -4.87
C GLY A 96 9.68 16.22 -6.23
N GLU A 97 8.53 16.22 -6.90
CA GLU A 97 8.34 16.83 -8.23
C GLU A 97 8.61 18.35 -8.26
N SER A 98 8.57 19.01 -7.12
CA SER A 98 8.84 20.47 -7.02
C SER A 98 10.32 20.82 -6.88
N SER A 99 11.22 19.84 -6.67
CA SER A 99 12.61 20.09 -6.31
C SER A 99 13.67 19.44 -7.20
N LEU A 100 13.29 18.45 -8.00
CA LEU A 100 14.25 17.75 -8.86
C LEU A 100 13.67 17.60 -10.27
N GLU A 101 14.14 18.45 -11.22
CA GLU A 101 14.01 18.26 -12.67
C GLU A 101 14.84 17.04 -13.11
N ARG A 102 14.50 15.84 -12.68
CA ARG A 102 15.18 14.60 -13.11
C ARG A 102 14.19 13.60 -13.68
N ASP A 103 14.63 12.88 -14.71
CA ASP A 103 13.87 11.93 -15.51
C ASP A 103 13.03 10.94 -14.69
N LYS A 104 11.74 10.90 -14.96
CA LYS A 104 10.67 10.20 -14.20
C LYS A 104 10.74 8.66 -14.24
N GLU A 105 11.62 8.06 -15.01
CA GLU A 105 11.59 6.61 -15.29
C GLU A 105 12.64 5.77 -14.55
N LEU A 106 13.54 6.38 -13.76
CA LEU A 106 14.71 5.69 -13.18
C LEU A 106 14.95 5.91 -11.68
N TYR A 107 13.94 6.30 -10.89
CA TYR A 107 14.18 6.66 -9.49
C TYR A 107 14.29 5.44 -8.57
N GLN A 108 15.51 4.99 -8.39
CA GLN A 108 15.94 4.38 -7.14
C GLN A 108 16.40 5.53 -6.23
N TYR A 109 15.54 5.94 -5.28
CA TYR A 109 15.93 6.91 -4.27
C TYR A 109 16.93 6.27 -3.32
N THR A 110 18.10 6.89 -3.17
CA THR A 110 19.03 6.52 -2.11
C THR A 110 18.52 7.04 -0.76
N TYR A 111 19.08 6.53 0.32
CA TYR A 111 18.80 7.06 1.67
C TYR A 111 19.05 8.58 1.75
N GLU A 112 20.16 9.03 1.16
CA GLU A 112 20.53 10.43 1.10
C GLU A 112 19.50 11.26 0.34
N ASP A 113 19.01 10.76 -0.79
CA ASP A 113 17.97 11.44 -1.58
C ASP A 113 16.67 11.58 -0.78
N ILE A 114 16.21 10.51 -0.13
CA ILE A 114 15.00 10.52 0.69
C ILE A 114 15.18 11.50 1.85
N THR A 115 16.30 11.42 2.56
CA THR A 115 16.57 12.27 3.73
C THR A 115 16.68 13.74 3.32
N ALA A 116 17.35 14.05 2.22
CA ALA A 116 17.45 15.40 1.69
C ALA A 116 16.07 15.95 1.28
N MET A 117 15.29 15.17 0.55
CA MET A 117 13.92 15.55 0.17
C MET A 117 13.04 15.85 1.39
N LEU A 118 13.11 15.03 2.42
CA LEU A 118 12.34 15.22 3.64
C LEU A 118 12.78 16.47 4.41
N ARG A 119 14.07 16.80 4.44
CA ARG A 119 14.60 17.98 5.14
C ARG A 119 14.38 19.29 4.37
N GLU A 120 14.48 19.27 3.06
CA GLU A 120 14.46 20.47 2.23
C GLU A 120 13.04 20.91 1.83
N ASN A 121 12.12 19.96 1.63
CA ASN A 121 10.83 20.24 0.99
C ASN A 121 9.61 20.21 1.92
N MET A 122 9.75 19.78 3.14
CA MET A 122 8.58 19.62 4.02
C MET A 122 8.45 20.77 5.01
N LYS A 123 7.63 21.73 4.65
CA LYS A 123 7.39 22.96 5.41
C LYS A 123 6.83 22.81 6.83
N SER A 124 6.52 21.61 7.31
CA SER A 124 6.01 21.45 8.69
C SER A 124 5.91 20.01 9.19
N THR A 125 6.54 19.06 8.55
CA THR A 125 6.53 17.67 9.03
C THR A 125 7.65 17.46 10.03
N ASN A 126 7.39 16.69 11.07
CA ASN A 126 8.45 16.16 11.91
C ASN A 126 9.31 15.20 11.07
N VAL A 127 10.46 15.69 10.63
CA VAL A 127 11.36 14.98 9.71
C VAL A 127 11.85 13.68 10.33
N GLU A 128 12.25 13.73 11.62
CA GLU A 128 12.76 12.56 12.33
C GLU A 128 11.69 11.46 12.44
N GLU A 129 10.45 11.82 12.83
CA GLU A 129 9.34 10.86 12.86
C GLU A 129 9.08 10.25 11.47
N THR A 130 9.23 11.02 10.41
CA THR A 130 9.04 10.53 9.04
C THR A 130 10.14 9.55 8.63
N ILE A 131 11.39 9.85 9.03
CA ILE A 131 12.53 8.95 8.77
C ILE A 131 12.37 7.64 9.56
N ASP A 132 12.03 7.71 10.84
CA ASP A 132 11.79 6.53 11.67
C ASP A 132 10.66 5.66 11.07
N ARG A 133 9.55 6.27 10.67
CA ARG A 133 8.44 5.58 10.02
C ARG A 133 8.82 4.96 8.67
N PHE A 134 9.66 5.64 7.89
CA PHE A 134 10.18 5.10 6.63
C PHE A 134 10.99 3.82 6.90
N TRP A 135 11.85 3.81 7.91
CA TRP A 135 12.63 2.63 8.26
C TRP A 135 11.78 1.49 8.81
N ASP A 136 10.80 1.79 9.67
CA ASP A 136 9.83 0.80 10.13
C ASP A 136 9.14 0.12 8.94
N MET A 137 8.66 0.92 8.00
CA MET A 137 8.02 0.43 6.78
C MET A 137 8.98 -0.41 5.93
N PHE A 138 10.20 0.07 5.71
CA PHE A 138 11.21 -0.63 4.91
C PHE A 138 11.56 -2.00 5.49
N ILE A 139 11.78 -2.08 6.80
CA ILE A 139 12.13 -3.34 7.48
C ILE A 139 10.96 -4.33 7.40
N VAL A 140 9.74 -3.87 7.64
CA VAL A 140 8.56 -4.74 7.57
C VAL A 140 8.29 -5.17 6.13
N ASP A 141 8.42 -4.27 5.14
CA ASP A 141 8.28 -4.62 3.72
C ASP A 141 9.32 -5.69 3.30
N ALA A 142 10.56 -5.59 3.77
CA ALA A 142 11.57 -6.62 3.54
C ALA A 142 11.19 -7.97 4.17
N LEU A 143 10.64 -7.96 5.39
CA LEU A 143 10.18 -9.16 6.09
C LEU A 143 9.02 -9.86 5.37
N ILE A 144 8.04 -9.09 4.87
CA ILE A 144 6.84 -9.63 4.22
C ILE A 144 6.97 -9.74 2.69
N GLY A 145 8.15 -9.44 2.14
CA GLY A 145 8.43 -9.50 0.71
C GLY A 145 7.57 -8.54 -0.12
N ASN A 146 7.33 -7.33 0.37
CA ASN A 146 6.62 -6.28 -0.38
C ASN A 146 7.61 -5.48 -1.22
N PHE A 147 7.93 -5.96 -2.41
CA PHE A 147 8.89 -5.32 -3.32
C PHE A 147 8.29 -4.19 -4.17
N ASP A 148 7.02 -3.85 -3.97
CA ASP A 148 6.31 -2.81 -4.73
C ASP A 148 6.13 -1.50 -3.94
N ARG A 149 6.92 -1.26 -2.90
CA ARG A 149 6.90 -0.03 -2.11
C ARG A 149 7.62 1.12 -2.83
N HIS A 150 7.19 1.46 -4.02
CA HIS A 150 7.68 2.65 -4.72
C HIS A 150 7.05 3.94 -4.14
N GLY A 151 7.59 5.10 -4.51
CA GLY A 151 7.17 6.38 -3.95
C GLY A 151 5.71 6.80 -4.24
N GLY A 152 4.95 6.01 -4.99
CA GLY A 152 3.49 6.15 -5.15
C GLY A 152 2.68 5.40 -4.08
N ASN A 153 3.30 4.42 -3.39
CA ASN A 153 2.63 3.53 -2.44
C ASN A 153 2.91 3.89 -0.97
N TRP A 154 3.43 5.07 -0.72
CA TRP A 154 3.51 5.73 0.57
C TRP A 154 3.53 7.25 0.39
N GLY A 155 3.33 8.02 1.46
CA GLY A 155 3.31 9.47 1.34
C GLY A 155 2.72 10.16 2.56
N PHE A 156 2.06 11.28 2.31
CA PHE A 156 1.65 12.23 3.33
C PHE A 156 0.17 12.58 3.20
N ILE A 157 -0.45 12.87 4.33
CA ILE A 157 -1.74 13.53 4.38
C ILE A 157 -1.48 15.03 4.45
N LYS A 158 -1.99 15.77 3.47
CA LYS A 158 -1.95 17.23 3.43
C LYS A 158 -3.28 17.81 3.89
N ARG A 159 -3.23 18.71 4.89
CA ARG A 159 -4.35 19.54 5.34
C ARG A 159 -3.85 20.96 5.61
N ASN A 160 -4.52 21.98 5.08
CA ASN A 160 -4.15 23.40 5.31
C ASN A 160 -2.65 23.71 5.06
N ASN A 161 -2.09 23.12 4.01
CA ASN A 161 -0.65 23.23 3.68
C ASN A 161 0.33 22.63 4.71
N GLN A 162 -0.18 21.84 5.64
CA GLN A 162 0.61 21.02 6.57
C GLN A 162 0.63 19.57 6.09
N TYR A 163 1.77 18.93 6.22
CA TYR A 163 1.99 17.53 5.84
C TYR A 163 2.27 16.69 7.07
N ARG A 164 1.63 15.55 7.18
CA ARG A 164 1.94 14.50 8.16
C ARG A 164 2.07 13.18 7.44
N ILE A 165 2.95 12.29 7.90
CA ILE A 165 3.08 10.98 7.28
C ILE A 165 1.74 10.24 7.34
N ALA A 166 1.36 9.63 6.21
CA ALA A 166 0.17 8.79 6.13
C ALA A 166 0.39 7.46 6.87
N PRO A 167 -0.68 6.80 7.37
CA PRO A 167 -0.59 5.39 7.72
C PRO A 167 -0.05 4.58 6.55
N VAL A 168 0.63 3.46 6.80
CA VAL A 168 1.07 2.56 5.74
C VAL A 168 -0.15 2.04 4.96
N TYR A 169 -0.07 2.04 3.64
CA TYR A 169 -1.14 1.57 2.74
C TYR A 169 -0.53 0.84 1.54
N ASP A 170 -1.37 0.17 0.76
CA ASP A 170 -0.99 -0.58 -0.45
C ASP A 170 0.03 -1.70 -0.19
N ASN A 171 -0.41 -2.68 0.62
CA ASN A 171 0.35 -3.89 0.96
C ASN A 171 0.02 -5.09 0.07
N GLY A 172 -0.70 -4.87 -1.04
CA GLY A 172 -1.24 -5.94 -1.89
C GLY A 172 -0.21 -6.77 -2.66
N SER A 173 1.05 -6.36 -2.66
CA SER A 173 2.16 -7.10 -3.27
C SER A 173 2.97 -7.94 -2.27
N SER A 174 2.59 -7.93 -0.99
CA SER A 174 3.22 -8.71 0.08
C SER A 174 2.95 -10.21 -0.05
N LEU A 175 3.84 -11.03 0.54
CA LEU A 175 3.62 -12.47 0.69
C LEU A 175 3.39 -13.21 -0.64
N TYR A 176 4.01 -12.73 -1.71
CA TYR A 176 4.02 -13.38 -3.04
C TYR A 176 2.63 -13.71 -3.60
N PRO A 177 1.71 -12.75 -3.80
CA PRO A 177 0.32 -13.00 -4.20
C PRO A 177 0.13 -13.71 -5.54
N LYS A 178 1.19 -13.87 -6.33
CA LYS A 178 1.20 -14.61 -7.61
C LYS A 178 1.46 -16.10 -7.44
N LEU A 179 1.89 -16.56 -6.25
CA LEU A 179 1.96 -17.99 -5.90
C LEU A 179 0.55 -18.47 -5.53
N ASN A 180 -0.30 -18.60 -6.54
CA ASN A 180 -1.75 -18.74 -6.41
C ASN A 180 -2.25 -20.16 -6.71
N THR A 181 -1.36 -21.14 -6.89
CA THR A 181 -1.67 -22.56 -7.03
C THR A 181 -0.66 -23.40 -6.24
N ASP A 182 -1.09 -24.61 -5.85
CA ASP A 182 -0.25 -25.55 -5.12
C ASP A 182 1.00 -25.92 -5.92
N GLU A 183 0.88 -26.11 -7.25
CA GLU A 183 2.01 -26.44 -8.11
C GLU A 183 3.07 -25.35 -8.13
N LYS A 184 2.68 -24.07 -8.14
CA LYS A 184 3.62 -22.95 -8.07
C LYS A 184 4.31 -22.86 -6.71
N LEU A 185 3.55 -23.12 -5.64
CA LEU A 185 4.10 -23.13 -4.30
C LEU A 185 5.09 -24.29 -4.12
N GLU A 186 4.72 -25.49 -4.55
CA GLU A 186 5.59 -26.67 -4.51
C GLU A 186 6.84 -26.48 -5.36
N ALA A 187 6.75 -25.87 -6.54
CA ALA A 187 7.90 -25.57 -7.39
C ALA A 187 8.91 -24.68 -6.67
N VAL A 188 8.46 -23.64 -5.95
CA VAL A 188 9.33 -22.78 -5.15
C VAL A 188 9.93 -23.54 -3.97
N LEU A 189 9.11 -24.28 -3.20
CA LEU A 189 9.55 -25.00 -2.01
C LEU A 189 10.52 -26.15 -2.33
N SER A 190 10.53 -26.65 -3.57
CA SER A 190 11.41 -27.71 -4.02
C SER A 190 12.77 -27.23 -4.55
N SER A 191 12.98 -25.90 -4.60
CA SER A 191 14.19 -25.30 -5.15
C SER A 191 14.83 -24.35 -4.14
N GLU A 192 16.01 -24.70 -3.62
CA GLU A 192 16.80 -23.82 -2.75
C GLU A 192 17.10 -22.49 -3.45
N GLU A 193 17.42 -22.50 -4.75
CA GLU A 193 17.69 -21.29 -5.52
C GLU A 193 16.46 -20.36 -5.57
N GLU A 194 15.27 -20.90 -5.78
CA GLU A 194 14.02 -20.12 -5.78
C GLU A 194 13.70 -19.56 -4.39
N ILE A 195 14.01 -20.28 -3.33
CA ILE A 195 13.86 -19.81 -1.95
C ILE A 195 14.84 -18.68 -1.68
N ASP A 196 16.14 -18.90 -1.98
CA ASP A 196 17.19 -17.91 -1.75
C ASP A 196 16.94 -16.60 -2.51
N GLN A 197 16.51 -16.69 -3.77
CA GLN A 197 16.13 -15.51 -4.55
C GLN A 197 14.99 -14.70 -3.93
N ARG A 198 14.14 -15.30 -3.10
CA ARG A 198 13.05 -14.60 -2.41
C ARG A 198 13.46 -14.03 -1.05
N ILE A 199 14.48 -14.62 -0.43
CA ILE A 199 15.00 -14.15 0.86
C ILE A 199 16.01 -13.02 0.67
N TYR A 200 16.86 -13.11 -0.36
CA TYR A 200 18.01 -12.23 -0.57
C TYR A 200 17.87 -11.26 -1.77
N LYS A 201 16.66 -11.00 -2.20
CA LYS A 201 16.40 -10.16 -3.37
C LYS A 201 16.44 -8.67 -3.08
#